data_b4a32aedd515754ede35b286fb514701
#
_entry.id   b4a32aedd515754ede35b286fb514701
#
_cell.length_a   1.000
_cell.length_b   1.000
_cell.length_c   1.000
_cell.angle_alpha   90.00
_cell.angle_beta   90.00
_cell.angle_gamma   90.00
#
_symmetry.space_group_name_H-M   'P 1'
#
loop_
_entity.id
_entity.type
_entity.pdbx_description
1 polymer ?
#
loop_
_entity_poly.entity_id
_entity_poly.type
_entity_poly.pdbx_seq_one_letter_code
_entity_poly.pdbx_strand_id
1 'polypeptide(L)'
;MRRCRIAATALAFSAVALAAEAASPARLRFEVRYPASLARGPLDGRLLVLLSADLKGEPRFGLSDTDVASSQQAFGIDVDGWKPGEPATIDGTVLGFPAESLAAVKAGRYRVQALLHRYETFRRGDGHVVKLPMDRGEGQQWNRAPGNLLSTPREMQIDPASDAVVAIELDQAVPEIKPPADTRYVRHIRIQSERLTKFWGRPMHLGAVVLVPHGFDEHPQARYPLAVFHGHFPYTFGDFREQPPDATLPCEYSARFRLDCYNRIQQQLGHELYRDWTSPGFPRFLVVEIQHANPYYDDSYAVNSENLGPYGDAIQYELVPEIERRFRGIGQGWARFTYGGSTGGWEALAVQVKYPDEWNGAWASCPDPLDFRAYMTTNIYEDKNAYFSEGAFRGVLRPGHRNYLGHVSATMRDMNIAELVRGTKSRSGGQFDVWEAVYAPVGADGYPKRIWDKRTGAIDPSVLPYIRENYDLGHILKRDWSKGLGRKLQGKIAIYCGDMDNYYLNNAVYLVEEFLKSTSDPPYGGEVAYGDRAEHCWNGDPTRPNAYSRLRYVQMHAPKMLRRIEASAPPGADLTSWRY
;
A
#
# COMPACT_ATOMS: atom_id res chain seq x y z
N MET A 1 -19.18 5.44 -78.85
CA MET A 1 -17.94 5.74 -78.09
C MET A 1 -18.02 7.15 -77.53
N ARG A 2 -18.44 7.30 -76.27
CA ARG A 2 -18.42 8.61 -75.56
C ARG A 2 -17.39 8.53 -74.45
N ARG A 3 -16.37 9.33 -74.56
CA ARG A 3 -15.32 9.45 -73.53
C ARG A 3 -15.81 10.36 -72.42
N CYS A 4 -15.92 9.79 -71.20
CA CYS A 4 -16.17 10.55 -69.98
C CYS A 4 -14.82 11.12 -69.47
N ARG A 5 -14.74 12.42 -69.35
CA ARG A 5 -13.59 13.09 -68.72
C ARG A 5 -13.92 13.26 -67.22
N ILE A 6 -13.15 12.65 -66.35
CA ILE A 6 -13.21 12.82 -64.92
C ILE A 6 -12.30 14.00 -64.60
N ALA A 7 -12.91 15.10 -64.08
CA ALA A 7 -12.15 16.23 -63.53
C ALA A 7 -11.75 15.88 -62.08
N ALA A 8 -10.44 15.82 -61.82
CA ALA A 8 -9.90 15.67 -60.48
C ALA A 8 -9.88 17.04 -59.79
N THR A 9 -10.75 17.23 -58.82
CA THR A 9 -10.74 18.40 -57.92
C THR A 9 -9.79 18.08 -56.76
N ALA A 10 -8.66 18.73 -56.69
CA ALA A 10 -7.71 18.63 -55.58
C ALA A 10 -8.26 19.50 -54.42
N LEU A 11 -8.75 18.84 -53.35
CA LEU A 11 -9.02 19.51 -52.08
C LEU A 11 -7.68 19.70 -51.35
N ALA A 12 -7.28 20.95 -51.21
CA ALA A 12 -6.17 21.35 -50.34
C ALA A 12 -6.67 21.31 -48.87
N PHE A 13 -6.24 20.32 -48.11
CA PHE A 13 -6.40 20.32 -46.67
C PHE A 13 -5.37 21.26 -46.05
N SER A 14 -5.81 22.44 -45.61
CA SER A 14 -5.02 23.30 -44.74
C SER A 14 -4.93 22.63 -43.37
N ALA A 15 -3.78 22.05 -43.04
CA ALA A 15 -3.47 21.62 -41.71
C ALA A 15 -3.28 22.87 -40.83
N VAL A 16 -4.31 23.20 -40.06
CA VAL A 16 -4.15 24.15 -38.93
C VAL A 16 -3.37 23.41 -37.85
N ALA A 17 -2.07 23.60 -37.81
CA ALA A 17 -1.25 23.25 -36.67
C ALA A 17 -1.68 24.17 -35.51
N LEU A 18 -2.46 23.63 -34.56
CA LEU A 18 -2.58 24.22 -33.25
C LEU A 18 -1.17 24.15 -32.62
N ALA A 19 -0.43 25.24 -32.72
CA ALA A 19 0.75 25.49 -31.89
C ALA A 19 0.22 25.48 -30.43
N ALA A 20 0.53 24.43 -29.66
CA ALA A 20 0.45 24.56 -28.23
C ALA A 20 1.36 25.72 -27.85
N GLU A 21 0.77 26.85 -27.41
CA GLU A 21 1.53 27.92 -26.79
C GLU A 21 2.34 27.30 -25.66
N ALA A 22 3.64 27.23 -25.83
CA ALA A 22 4.55 26.89 -24.76
C ALA A 22 4.32 27.90 -23.64
N ALA A 23 3.79 27.48 -22.52
CA ALA A 23 3.60 28.33 -21.36
C ALA A 23 4.92 29.03 -21.06
N SER A 24 4.88 30.37 -20.92
CA SER A 24 6.06 31.14 -20.51
C SER A 24 6.66 30.49 -19.25
N PRO A 25 7.99 30.36 -19.16
CA PRO A 25 8.60 29.74 -17.98
C PRO A 25 8.15 30.50 -16.72
N ALA A 26 7.77 29.73 -15.68
CA ALA A 26 7.42 30.34 -14.40
C ALA A 26 8.63 31.10 -13.88
N ARG A 27 8.39 32.38 -13.50
CA ARG A 27 9.42 33.25 -12.90
C ARG A 27 9.33 33.22 -11.37
N LEU A 28 8.17 32.84 -10.83
CA LEU A 28 7.95 32.56 -9.43
C LEU A 28 8.88 31.44 -8.96
N ARG A 29 9.51 31.65 -7.80
CA ARG A 29 10.26 30.60 -7.10
C ARG A 29 10.00 30.61 -5.60
N PHE A 30 10.07 29.44 -5.00
CA PHE A 30 10.07 29.27 -3.54
C PHE A 30 11.49 29.01 -3.05
N GLU A 31 11.91 29.75 -2.04
CA GLU A 31 13.16 29.52 -1.31
C GLU A 31 12.84 29.03 0.09
N VAL A 32 13.12 27.75 0.34
CA VAL A 32 12.85 27.11 1.63
C VAL A 32 14.15 27.02 2.43
N ARG A 33 14.07 27.31 3.74
CA ARG A 33 15.20 27.21 4.68
C ARG A 33 14.73 26.51 5.96
N TYR A 34 15.66 25.97 6.71
CA TYR A 34 15.42 25.54 8.10
C TYR A 34 16.46 26.15 9.04
N PRO A 35 16.07 26.50 10.29
CA PRO A 35 16.98 27.09 11.26
C PRO A 35 17.82 26.03 11.99
N ALA A 36 19.01 26.41 12.47
CA ALA A 36 19.87 25.52 13.27
C ALA A 36 19.24 25.07 14.60
N SER A 37 18.18 25.73 15.04
CA SER A 37 17.41 25.33 16.24
C SER A 37 16.64 24.02 16.03
N LEU A 38 16.22 23.70 14.80
CA LEU A 38 15.52 22.43 14.47
C LEU A 38 16.51 21.31 14.14
N ALA A 39 17.62 21.61 13.47
CA ALA A 39 18.67 20.65 13.20
C ALA A 39 20.01 21.38 13.03
N ARG A 40 21.03 20.97 13.81
CA ARG A 40 22.35 21.60 13.79
C ARG A 40 23.24 21.17 12.63
N GLY A 41 23.01 19.99 12.08
CA GLY A 41 23.79 19.41 10.99
C GLY A 41 23.02 19.43 9.65
N PRO A 42 23.72 19.08 8.56
CA PRO A 42 23.09 18.96 7.25
C PRO A 42 22.04 17.85 7.23
N LEU A 43 21.00 18.03 6.42
CA LEU A 43 19.89 17.11 6.27
C LEU A 43 19.83 16.56 4.85
N ASP A 44 19.38 15.30 4.77
CA ASP A 44 19.00 14.63 3.52
C ASP A 44 17.49 14.40 3.52
N GLY A 45 16.87 14.44 2.36
CA GLY A 45 15.44 14.15 2.27
C GLY A 45 14.78 14.59 0.98
N ARG A 46 13.45 14.51 0.99
CA ARG A 46 12.58 15.04 -0.05
C ARG A 46 11.91 16.31 0.45
N LEU A 47 12.27 17.45 -0.14
CA LEU A 47 11.64 18.73 0.14
C LEU A 47 10.44 18.91 -0.80
N LEU A 48 9.27 19.17 -0.20
CA LEU A 48 8.02 19.42 -0.91
C LEU A 48 7.52 20.83 -0.61
N VAL A 49 6.98 21.51 -1.63
CA VAL A 49 6.13 22.69 -1.48
C VAL A 49 4.73 22.32 -1.96
N LEU A 50 3.75 22.58 -1.11
CA LEU A 50 2.35 22.16 -1.26
C LEU A 50 1.46 23.41 -1.35
N LEU A 51 0.61 23.47 -2.38
CA LEU A 51 -0.31 24.58 -2.63
C LEU A 51 -1.75 24.04 -2.62
N SER A 52 -2.53 24.38 -1.61
CA SER A 52 -3.94 23.99 -1.49
C SER A 52 -4.88 25.14 -1.81
N ALA A 53 -5.84 24.90 -2.70
CA ALA A 53 -6.97 25.81 -2.90
C ALA A 53 -7.99 25.74 -1.76
N ASP A 54 -8.02 24.65 -0.98
CA ASP A 54 -8.73 24.62 0.30
C ASP A 54 -7.93 25.37 1.36
N LEU A 55 -8.48 26.51 1.77
CA LEU A 55 -7.83 27.42 2.72
C LEU A 55 -7.99 26.98 4.19
N LYS A 56 -8.78 25.94 4.47
CA LYS A 56 -9.07 25.48 5.85
C LYS A 56 -8.18 24.31 6.28
N GLY A 57 -7.92 23.39 5.36
CA GLY A 57 -7.13 22.18 5.61
C GLY A 57 -5.63 22.45 5.75
N GLU A 58 -4.92 21.47 6.30
CA GLU A 58 -3.45 21.45 6.31
C GLU A 58 -2.95 20.87 4.98
N PRO A 59 -2.18 21.61 4.15
CA PRO A 59 -1.83 21.19 2.79
C PRO A 59 -1.22 19.79 2.68
N ARG A 60 -0.39 19.36 3.64
CA ARG A 60 0.23 18.03 3.59
C ARG A 60 -0.76 16.85 3.56
N PHE A 61 -2.03 17.07 3.84
CA PHE A 61 -3.06 16.02 3.82
C PHE A 61 -3.96 16.06 2.58
N GLY A 62 -3.80 17.01 1.69
CA GLY A 62 -4.68 17.19 0.53
C GLY A 62 -4.13 16.66 -0.80
N LEU A 63 -2.98 15.98 -0.81
CA LEU A 63 -2.45 15.35 -2.02
C LEU A 63 -3.12 14.00 -2.25
N SER A 64 -3.77 13.84 -3.41
CA SER A 64 -4.41 12.59 -3.82
C SER A 64 -3.88 12.14 -5.19
N ASP A 65 -3.46 10.88 -5.28
CA ASP A 65 -3.04 10.23 -6.52
C ASP A 65 -4.17 9.39 -7.16
N THR A 66 -5.29 9.23 -6.48
CA THR A 66 -6.47 8.47 -6.93
C THR A 66 -7.65 9.36 -7.33
N ASP A 67 -7.64 10.62 -6.94
CA ASP A 67 -8.61 11.64 -7.35
C ASP A 67 -7.87 12.94 -7.72
N VAL A 68 -7.46 13.02 -8.98
CA VAL A 68 -6.66 14.14 -9.50
C VAL A 68 -7.43 15.46 -9.42
N ALA A 69 -8.75 15.43 -9.60
CA ALA A 69 -9.57 16.64 -9.61
C ALA A 69 -9.64 17.32 -8.23
N SER A 70 -9.57 16.53 -7.14
CA SER A 70 -9.58 17.05 -5.77
C SER A 70 -8.17 17.25 -5.20
N SER A 71 -7.12 16.79 -5.90
CA SER A 71 -5.75 16.87 -5.42
C SER A 71 -5.24 18.32 -5.41
N GLN A 72 -4.56 18.67 -4.34
CA GLN A 72 -3.78 19.91 -4.31
C GLN A 72 -2.49 19.79 -5.11
N GLN A 73 -1.81 20.94 -5.33
CA GLN A 73 -0.54 21.00 -6.04
C GLN A 73 0.63 20.64 -5.11
N ALA A 74 1.57 19.85 -5.62
CA ALA A 74 2.81 19.52 -4.94
C ALA A 74 4.00 19.64 -5.90
N PHE A 75 5.12 20.19 -5.42
CA PHE A 75 6.39 20.27 -6.14
C PHE A 75 7.48 19.76 -5.25
N GLY A 76 8.39 18.91 -5.76
CA GLY A 76 9.37 18.26 -4.93
C GLY A 76 10.76 18.16 -5.51
N ILE A 77 11.78 18.33 -4.65
CA ILE A 77 13.20 18.12 -4.97
C ILE A 77 13.86 17.24 -3.90
N ASP A 78 14.87 16.47 -4.30
CA ASP A 78 15.76 15.84 -3.34
C ASP A 78 16.78 16.86 -2.83
N VAL A 79 17.02 16.86 -1.53
CA VAL A 79 18.11 17.62 -0.89
C VAL A 79 19.11 16.63 -0.29
N ASP A 80 20.39 16.93 -0.48
CA ASP A 80 21.51 16.09 -0.04
C ASP A 80 22.57 16.96 0.64
N GLY A 81 22.81 16.71 1.92
CA GLY A 81 23.72 17.53 2.72
C GLY A 81 23.27 18.98 2.89
N TRP A 82 21.95 19.26 2.83
CA TRP A 82 21.37 20.59 2.94
C TRP A 82 21.65 21.20 4.33
N LYS A 83 22.26 22.41 4.35
CA LYS A 83 22.73 23.04 5.60
C LYS A 83 21.69 23.99 6.18
N PRO A 84 21.71 24.20 7.52
CA PRO A 84 20.86 25.19 8.17
C PRO A 84 21.07 26.60 7.57
N GLY A 85 19.97 27.30 7.29
CA GLY A 85 19.97 28.66 6.71
C GLY A 85 20.25 28.73 5.20
N GLU A 86 20.74 27.67 4.57
CA GLU A 86 20.92 27.59 3.12
C GLU A 86 19.56 27.50 2.41
N PRO A 87 19.31 28.27 1.32
CA PRO A 87 18.06 28.14 0.58
C PRO A 87 18.07 26.91 -0.31
N ALA A 88 16.98 26.12 -0.26
CA ALA A 88 16.64 25.16 -1.28
C ALA A 88 15.55 25.74 -2.17
N THR A 89 15.76 25.72 -3.49
CA THR A 89 14.92 26.44 -4.46
C THR A 89 14.00 25.48 -5.20
N ILE A 90 12.72 25.83 -5.25
CA ILE A 90 11.70 25.18 -6.10
C ILE A 90 11.19 26.23 -7.08
N ASP A 91 11.47 26.03 -8.37
CA ASP A 91 11.14 26.93 -9.47
C ASP A 91 10.36 26.22 -10.59
N GLY A 92 10.18 26.88 -11.73
CA GLY A 92 9.44 26.37 -12.88
C GLY A 92 10.04 25.12 -13.55
N THR A 93 11.27 24.72 -13.22
CA THR A 93 11.91 23.51 -13.74
C THR A 93 11.61 22.25 -12.91
N VAL A 94 11.10 22.45 -11.69
CA VAL A 94 10.80 21.35 -10.76
C VAL A 94 9.51 20.65 -11.16
N LEU A 95 9.56 19.32 -11.21
CA LEU A 95 8.38 18.50 -11.48
C LEU A 95 7.35 18.64 -10.36
N GLY A 96 6.10 18.87 -10.76
CA GLY A 96 4.95 18.93 -9.87
C GLY A 96 3.85 17.95 -10.23
N PHE A 97 2.82 17.94 -9.41
CA PHE A 97 1.58 17.19 -9.58
C PHE A 97 0.42 17.89 -8.84
N PRO A 98 -0.80 17.97 -9.39
CA PRO A 98 -1.23 17.60 -10.76
C PRO A 98 -0.65 18.47 -11.87
N ALA A 99 -0.33 19.74 -11.59
CA ALA A 99 0.39 20.59 -12.53
C ALA A 99 1.86 20.20 -12.57
N GLU A 100 2.35 19.79 -13.75
CA GLU A 100 3.72 19.26 -13.90
C GLU A 100 4.80 20.34 -13.75
N SER A 101 4.43 21.62 -13.78
CA SER A 101 5.32 22.77 -13.58
C SER A 101 4.59 23.88 -12.83
N LEU A 102 5.33 24.71 -12.09
CA LEU A 102 4.78 25.94 -11.51
C LEU A 102 4.12 26.85 -12.56
N ALA A 103 4.59 26.84 -13.80
CA ALA A 103 3.99 27.62 -14.89
C ALA A 103 2.54 27.21 -15.22
N ALA A 104 2.15 25.96 -14.93
CA ALA A 104 0.81 25.45 -15.18
C ALA A 104 -0.16 25.68 -13.98
N VAL A 105 0.34 26.20 -12.87
CA VAL A 105 -0.50 26.53 -11.70
C VAL A 105 -1.34 27.75 -12.05
N LYS A 106 -2.64 27.73 -11.74
CA LYS A 106 -3.50 28.90 -11.93
C LYS A 106 -3.15 29.99 -10.92
N ALA A 107 -3.09 31.23 -11.38
CA ALA A 107 -2.95 32.37 -10.48
C ALA A 107 -4.16 32.41 -9.52
N GLY A 108 -3.90 32.61 -8.22
CA GLY A 108 -4.96 32.59 -7.23
C GLY A 108 -4.45 32.58 -5.79
N ARG A 109 -5.38 32.48 -4.86
CA ARG A 109 -5.11 32.41 -3.43
C ARG A 109 -4.97 30.95 -3.01
N TYR A 110 -3.86 30.65 -2.37
CA TYR A 110 -3.52 29.30 -1.90
C TYR A 110 -3.10 29.31 -0.45
N ARG A 111 -3.36 28.20 0.24
CA ARG A 111 -2.70 27.87 1.49
C ARG A 111 -1.44 27.09 1.15
N VAL A 112 -0.29 27.63 1.54
CA VAL A 112 1.04 27.11 1.16
C VAL A 112 1.72 26.52 2.38
N GLN A 113 2.33 25.33 2.21
CA GLN A 113 3.13 24.66 3.23
C GLN A 113 4.35 24.01 2.59
N ALA A 114 5.51 24.08 3.26
CA ALA A 114 6.68 23.29 2.91
C ALA A 114 6.85 22.14 3.91
N LEU A 115 7.37 21.01 3.41
CA LEU A 115 7.65 19.81 4.21
C LEU A 115 8.97 19.19 3.74
N LEU A 116 9.85 18.86 4.68
CA LEU A 116 11.01 18.00 4.44
C LEU A 116 10.72 16.60 4.99
N HIS A 117 10.54 15.63 4.10
CA HIS A 117 10.54 14.21 4.44
C HIS A 117 12.00 13.74 4.57
N ARG A 118 12.46 13.56 5.80
CA ARG A 118 13.87 13.30 6.12
C ARG A 118 14.28 11.89 5.77
N TYR A 119 15.50 11.77 5.24
CA TYR A 119 16.16 10.48 4.99
C TYR A 119 17.31 10.27 5.96
N GLU A 120 17.58 9.01 6.25
CA GLU A 120 18.73 8.54 6.99
C GLU A 120 19.63 7.69 6.10
N THR A 121 20.92 7.64 6.40
CA THR A 121 21.88 6.81 5.66
C THR A 121 21.89 5.40 6.22
N PHE A 122 21.65 4.42 5.35
CA PHE A 122 21.75 3.00 5.64
C PHE A 122 22.98 2.42 4.95
N ARG A 123 23.80 1.69 5.71
CA ARG A 123 24.96 0.95 5.21
C ARG A 123 24.62 -0.52 5.27
N ARG A 124 24.08 -1.02 4.16
CA ARG A 124 23.57 -2.38 4.07
C ARG A 124 24.67 -3.43 4.15
N GLY A 125 24.31 -4.64 4.61
CA GLY A 125 25.24 -5.77 4.72
C GLY A 125 25.75 -6.29 3.37
N ASP A 126 25.09 -5.94 2.27
CA ASP A 126 25.53 -6.23 0.90
C ASP A 126 26.54 -5.19 0.34
N GLY A 127 26.92 -4.20 1.13
CA GLY A 127 27.88 -3.15 0.78
C GLY A 127 27.28 -1.88 0.19
N HIS A 128 26.00 -1.85 -0.14
CA HIS A 128 25.35 -0.64 -0.64
C HIS A 128 25.14 0.40 0.46
N VAL A 129 25.21 1.67 0.07
CA VAL A 129 24.91 2.81 0.93
C VAL A 129 23.76 3.60 0.32
N VAL A 130 22.64 3.64 1.02
CA VAL A 130 21.40 4.26 0.52
C VAL A 130 20.85 5.27 1.52
N LYS A 131 20.14 6.29 1.03
CA LYS A 131 19.45 7.30 1.84
C LYS A 131 17.95 7.09 1.72
N LEU A 132 17.30 6.74 2.82
CA LEU A 132 15.90 6.32 2.86
C LEU A 132 15.19 6.93 4.06
N PRO A 133 13.86 7.10 4.02
CA PRO A 133 13.05 7.38 5.20
C PRO A 133 13.25 6.30 6.26
N MET A 134 13.00 6.64 7.53
CA MET A 134 13.02 5.68 8.63
C MET A 134 11.66 5.68 9.31
N ASP A 135 11.03 4.51 9.41
CA ASP A 135 9.79 4.35 10.19
C ASP A 135 10.03 4.68 11.67
N ARG A 136 9.19 5.54 12.22
CA ARG A 136 9.20 5.96 13.63
C ARG A 136 7.84 5.76 14.29
N GLY A 137 7.07 4.80 13.79
CA GLY A 137 5.75 4.44 14.27
C GLY A 137 4.59 5.02 13.47
N GLU A 138 4.86 5.76 12.38
CA GLU A 138 3.85 6.31 11.48
C GLU A 138 3.50 5.38 10.32
N GLY A 139 4.26 4.29 10.13
CA GLY A 139 4.09 3.37 9.00
C GLY A 139 4.46 4.01 7.66
N GLN A 140 5.62 4.68 7.58
CA GLN A 140 6.15 5.32 6.36
C GLN A 140 5.24 6.34 5.69
N GLN A 141 4.38 7.00 6.46
CA GLN A 141 3.56 8.08 5.94
C GLN A 141 4.37 9.38 5.87
N TRP A 142 4.82 9.73 4.67
CA TRP A 142 5.69 10.90 4.41
C TRP A 142 5.20 12.21 5.04
N ASN A 143 3.89 12.39 5.15
CA ASN A 143 3.24 13.60 5.67
C ASN A 143 3.07 13.60 7.20
N ARG A 144 3.40 12.51 7.89
CA ARG A 144 3.24 12.34 9.35
C ARG A 144 4.48 11.84 10.06
N ALA A 145 5.54 11.47 9.34
CA ALA A 145 6.71 10.83 9.91
C ALA A 145 7.38 11.72 10.98
N PRO A 146 7.54 11.21 12.22
CA PRO A 146 8.17 11.95 13.31
C PRO A 146 9.58 12.42 12.95
N GLY A 147 9.85 13.68 13.28
CA GLY A 147 11.12 14.33 12.95
C GLY A 147 11.19 14.93 11.54
N ASN A 148 10.17 14.76 10.69
CA ASN A 148 10.04 15.57 9.49
C ASN A 148 9.89 17.04 9.86
N LEU A 149 10.44 17.93 9.04
CA LEU A 149 10.32 19.37 9.27
C LEU A 149 9.18 19.95 8.45
N LEU A 150 8.43 20.86 9.04
CA LEU A 150 7.26 21.51 8.45
C LEU A 150 7.38 23.02 8.57
N SER A 151 6.77 23.73 7.63
CA SER A 151 6.42 25.13 7.84
C SER A 151 5.00 25.27 8.37
N THR A 152 4.74 26.33 9.14
CA THR A 152 3.38 26.77 9.42
C THR A 152 2.67 27.12 8.11
N PRO A 153 1.48 26.54 7.81
CA PRO A 153 0.73 26.87 6.60
C PRO A 153 0.32 28.36 6.56
N ARG A 154 0.53 29.02 5.41
CA ARG A 154 0.18 30.44 5.21
C ARG A 154 -0.67 30.62 3.98
N GLU A 155 -1.64 31.54 4.04
CA GLU A 155 -2.39 31.98 2.87
C GLU A 155 -1.58 33.00 2.08
N MET A 156 -1.45 32.79 0.77
CA MET A 156 -0.67 33.63 -0.13
C MET A 156 -1.37 33.79 -1.48
N GLN A 157 -1.18 34.94 -2.11
CA GLN A 157 -1.48 35.10 -3.51
C GLN A 157 -0.33 34.55 -4.34
N ILE A 158 -0.63 33.58 -5.18
CA ILE A 158 0.33 32.91 -6.08
C ILE A 158 0.04 33.37 -7.51
N ASP A 159 1.06 33.90 -8.16
CA ASP A 159 1.05 34.24 -9.59
C ASP A 159 2.33 33.66 -10.23
N PRO A 160 2.23 32.58 -11.00
CA PRO A 160 3.38 31.95 -11.65
C PRO A 160 4.16 32.86 -12.60
N ALA A 161 3.50 33.88 -13.17
CA ALA A 161 4.13 34.84 -14.10
C ALA A 161 4.91 35.95 -13.38
N SER A 162 4.77 36.09 -12.06
CA SER A 162 5.48 37.09 -11.27
C SER A 162 6.96 36.72 -11.08
N ASP A 163 7.83 37.74 -10.93
CA ASP A 163 9.23 37.55 -10.54
C ASP A 163 9.42 37.36 -9.02
N ALA A 164 8.36 36.97 -8.31
CA ALA A 164 8.37 36.88 -6.85
C ALA A 164 9.26 35.75 -6.35
N VAL A 165 9.97 36.02 -5.26
CA VAL A 165 10.65 35.03 -4.45
C VAL A 165 9.87 34.85 -3.16
N VAL A 166 9.26 33.67 -2.98
CA VAL A 166 8.50 33.36 -1.78
C VAL A 166 9.42 32.63 -0.79
N ALA A 167 9.83 33.33 0.26
CA ALA A 167 10.63 32.73 1.33
C ALA A 167 9.75 31.94 2.30
N ILE A 168 10.12 30.68 2.57
CA ILE A 168 9.46 29.80 3.53
C ILE A 168 10.50 29.27 4.51
N GLU A 169 10.22 29.39 5.80
CA GLU A 169 11.03 28.76 6.85
C GLU A 169 10.30 27.53 7.40
N LEU A 170 11.00 26.39 7.51
CA LEU A 170 10.54 25.23 8.26
C LEU A 170 10.70 25.58 9.74
N ASP A 171 9.61 25.72 10.45
CA ASP A 171 9.57 26.28 11.82
C ASP A 171 9.16 25.27 12.89
N GLN A 172 8.82 24.04 12.48
CA GLN A 172 8.41 22.97 13.40
C GLN A 172 8.85 21.58 12.92
N ALA A 173 8.90 20.63 13.85
CA ALA A 173 9.11 19.21 13.56
C ALA A 173 7.88 18.40 13.93
N VAL A 174 7.59 17.35 13.16
CA VAL A 174 6.54 16.39 13.52
C VAL A 174 6.92 15.70 14.83
N PRO A 175 6.02 15.69 15.85
CA PRO A 175 6.34 15.13 17.15
C PRO A 175 6.45 13.60 17.12
N GLU A 176 7.13 13.03 18.13
CA GLU A 176 7.22 11.58 18.29
C GLU A 176 5.86 10.95 18.61
N ILE A 177 5.64 9.74 18.11
CA ILE A 177 4.46 8.93 18.40
C ILE A 177 4.73 8.15 19.69
N LYS A 178 3.83 8.28 20.66
CA LYS A 178 3.89 7.48 21.88
C LYS A 178 3.37 6.08 21.59
N PRO A 179 4.10 5.02 21.96
CA PRO A 179 3.60 3.66 21.84
C PRO A 179 2.29 3.49 22.61
N PRO A 180 1.30 2.78 22.06
CA PRO A 180 0.07 2.50 22.78
C PRO A 180 0.32 1.56 23.96
N ALA A 181 -0.50 1.69 25.00
CA ALA A 181 -0.44 0.81 26.17
C ALA A 181 -1.22 -0.49 25.91
N ASP A 182 -0.80 -1.57 26.58
CA ASP A 182 -1.57 -2.82 26.61
C ASP A 182 -2.91 -2.60 27.32
N THR A 183 -3.93 -3.33 26.83
CA THR A 183 -5.25 -3.42 27.48
C THR A 183 -5.53 -4.86 27.91
N ARG A 184 -6.72 -5.14 28.45
CA ARG A 184 -7.13 -6.52 28.77
C ARG A 184 -7.04 -7.46 27.57
N TYR A 185 -7.41 -6.98 26.37
CA TYR A 185 -7.49 -7.81 25.16
C TYR A 185 -6.39 -7.52 24.15
N VAL A 186 -5.84 -6.30 24.11
CA VAL A 186 -4.84 -5.89 23.12
C VAL A 186 -3.49 -5.84 23.78
N ARG A 187 -2.53 -6.57 23.24
CA ARG A 187 -1.15 -6.65 23.69
C ARG A 187 -0.21 -6.25 22.56
N HIS A 188 0.95 -5.72 22.91
CA HIS A 188 1.96 -5.30 21.96
C HIS A 188 3.24 -6.09 22.15
N ILE A 189 3.90 -6.40 21.05
CA ILE A 189 5.21 -7.03 21.04
C ILE A 189 6.11 -6.30 20.06
N ARG A 190 7.37 -6.13 20.44
CA ARG A 190 8.43 -5.64 19.56
C ARG A 190 9.68 -6.45 19.82
N ILE A 191 10.28 -6.95 18.74
CA ILE A 191 11.52 -7.71 18.79
C ILE A 191 12.55 -7.07 17.87
N GLN A 192 13.82 -7.18 18.21
CA GLN A 192 14.89 -6.90 17.26
C GLN A 192 15.09 -8.13 16.38
N SER A 193 15.02 -7.95 15.06
CA SER A 193 15.28 -9.02 14.10
C SER A 193 16.79 -9.11 13.83
N GLU A 194 17.36 -10.28 14.01
CA GLU A 194 18.75 -10.57 13.68
C GLU A 194 19.01 -10.49 12.17
N ARG A 195 18.11 -11.08 11.39
CA ARG A 195 18.16 -11.14 9.91
C ARG A 195 18.12 -9.75 9.31
N LEU A 196 17.17 -8.93 9.73
CA LEU A 196 17.00 -7.57 9.22
C LEU A 196 18.10 -6.64 9.71
N THR A 197 18.54 -6.78 10.96
CA THR A 197 19.69 -6.02 11.52
C THR A 197 20.95 -6.28 10.69
N LYS A 198 21.23 -7.54 10.33
CA LYS A 198 22.35 -7.91 9.47
C LYS A 198 22.24 -7.31 8.07
N PHE A 199 21.03 -7.34 7.48
CA PHE A 199 20.81 -6.78 6.15
C PHE A 199 20.96 -5.25 6.11
N TRP A 200 20.32 -4.55 7.06
CA TRP A 200 20.31 -3.08 7.08
C TRP A 200 21.53 -2.45 7.74
N GLY A 201 22.42 -3.24 8.35
CA GLY A 201 23.62 -2.78 9.02
C GLY A 201 23.38 -1.92 10.29
N ARG A 202 22.17 -2.01 10.85
CA ARG A 202 21.72 -1.30 12.06
C ARG A 202 20.58 -2.06 12.73
N PRO A 203 20.31 -1.83 14.03
CA PRO A 203 19.19 -2.48 14.71
C PRO A 203 17.87 -2.22 13.98
N MET A 204 17.23 -3.31 13.50
CA MET A 204 15.91 -3.31 12.88
C MET A 204 14.95 -4.17 13.69
N HIS A 205 13.69 -3.76 13.72
CA HIS A 205 12.70 -4.37 14.58
C HIS A 205 11.48 -4.81 13.78
N LEU A 206 10.87 -5.89 14.27
CA LEU A 206 9.52 -6.31 13.90
C LEU A 206 8.62 -6.15 15.12
N GLY A 207 7.36 -5.91 14.89
CA GLY A 207 6.36 -5.81 15.95
C GLY A 207 5.08 -6.53 15.61
N ALA A 208 4.20 -6.64 16.59
CA ALA A 208 2.84 -7.09 16.37
C ALA A 208 1.91 -6.52 17.42
N VAL A 209 0.66 -6.35 17.02
CA VAL A 209 -0.47 -6.11 17.92
C VAL A 209 -1.26 -7.40 18.00
N VAL A 210 -1.50 -7.89 19.20
CA VAL A 210 -2.12 -9.20 19.46
C VAL A 210 -3.44 -8.99 20.18
N LEU A 211 -4.54 -9.42 19.57
CA LEU A 211 -5.83 -9.53 20.22
C LEU A 211 -5.91 -10.92 20.86
N VAL A 212 -5.82 -10.97 22.18
CA VAL A 212 -5.88 -12.23 22.93
C VAL A 212 -7.35 -12.66 23.15
N PRO A 213 -7.65 -13.97 23.17
CA PRO A 213 -9.02 -14.45 23.33
C PRO A 213 -9.60 -14.11 24.70
N HIS A 214 -10.93 -14.05 24.78
CA HIS A 214 -11.62 -13.94 26.07
C HIS A 214 -11.24 -15.09 27.00
N GLY A 215 -10.97 -14.82 28.27
CA GLY A 215 -10.51 -15.83 29.22
C GLY A 215 -9.02 -16.19 29.11
N PHE A 216 -8.23 -15.40 28.35
CA PHE A 216 -6.81 -15.69 28.14
C PHE A 216 -6.01 -15.81 29.45
N ASP A 217 -6.21 -14.88 30.39
CA ASP A 217 -5.46 -14.87 31.64
C ASP A 217 -6.00 -15.90 32.64
N GLU A 218 -7.29 -16.25 32.54
CA GLU A 218 -7.98 -17.23 33.39
C GLU A 218 -7.65 -18.69 33.00
N HIS A 219 -7.18 -18.94 31.77
CA HIS A 219 -6.85 -20.27 31.26
C HIS A 219 -5.35 -20.39 30.88
N PRO A 220 -4.42 -20.38 31.85
CA PRO A 220 -2.96 -20.29 31.58
C PRO A 220 -2.37 -21.53 30.88
N GLN A 221 -3.10 -22.66 30.86
CA GLN A 221 -2.65 -23.90 30.21
C GLN A 221 -3.16 -24.02 28.76
N ALA A 222 -4.12 -23.18 28.36
CA ALA A 222 -4.66 -23.21 27.00
C ALA A 222 -3.62 -22.78 25.97
N ARG A 223 -3.64 -23.43 24.80
CA ARG A 223 -2.83 -23.08 23.65
C ARG A 223 -3.73 -22.79 22.46
N TYR A 224 -3.45 -21.71 21.74
CA TYR A 224 -4.38 -21.12 20.80
C TYR A 224 -3.92 -21.27 19.35
N PRO A 225 -4.84 -21.50 18.41
CA PRO A 225 -4.57 -21.30 17.00
C PRO A 225 -4.21 -19.82 16.73
N LEU A 226 -3.44 -19.58 15.67
CA LEU A 226 -2.96 -18.27 15.28
C LEU A 226 -3.60 -17.82 13.97
N ALA A 227 -4.19 -16.63 13.96
CA ALA A 227 -4.69 -15.97 12.76
C ALA A 227 -3.93 -14.65 12.58
N VAL A 228 -3.11 -14.56 11.52
CA VAL A 228 -2.31 -13.38 11.20
C VAL A 228 -3.03 -12.53 10.15
N PHE A 229 -3.35 -11.31 10.52
CA PHE A 229 -3.81 -10.29 9.58
C PHE A 229 -2.60 -9.58 8.97
N HIS A 230 -2.55 -9.57 7.65
CA HIS A 230 -1.62 -8.78 6.87
C HIS A 230 -2.31 -7.51 6.38
N GLY A 231 -1.61 -6.40 6.43
CA GLY A 231 -2.13 -5.12 5.97
C GLY A 231 -1.10 -4.03 6.11
N HIS A 232 -1.28 -2.98 5.33
CA HIS A 232 -0.44 -1.81 5.42
C HIS A 232 -1.09 -0.72 6.28
N PHE A 233 -0.32 0.25 6.70
CA PHE A 233 -0.58 1.26 7.72
C PHE A 233 -0.67 0.70 9.15
N PRO A 234 -0.14 1.42 10.14
CA PRO A 234 -0.20 1.00 11.53
C PRO A 234 -1.65 0.79 11.97
N TYR A 235 -1.95 -0.39 12.43
CA TYR A 235 -3.25 -0.73 12.99
C TYR A 235 -3.07 -1.22 14.43
N THR A 236 -3.97 -0.91 15.30
CA THR A 236 -3.80 -1.15 16.73
C THR A 236 -4.98 -1.87 17.37
N PHE A 237 -5.88 -2.47 16.58
CA PHE A 237 -7.19 -2.93 17.03
C PHE A 237 -8.00 -1.83 17.76
N GLY A 238 -7.74 -0.56 17.43
CA GLY A 238 -8.39 0.59 18.09
C GLY A 238 -9.90 0.65 17.90
N ASP A 239 -10.41 -0.02 16.86
CA ASP A 239 -11.86 -0.16 16.63
C ASP A 239 -12.49 -1.28 17.48
N PHE A 240 -11.71 -2.22 18.05
CA PHE A 240 -12.19 -3.22 18.99
C PHE A 240 -12.58 -2.54 20.31
N ARG A 241 -13.84 -2.54 20.67
CA ARG A 241 -14.31 -1.77 21.80
C ARG A 241 -15.31 -2.51 22.67
N GLU A 242 -15.08 -2.44 23.97
CA GLU A 242 -15.94 -3.02 25.00
C GLU A 242 -17.23 -2.23 25.19
N GLN A 243 -17.17 -0.92 25.00
CA GLN A 243 -18.30 -0.03 25.18
C GLN A 243 -19.21 0.02 23.94
N PRO A 244 -20.53 0.14 24.11
CA PRO A 244 -21.45 0.40 23.01
C PRO A 244 -21.04 1.64 22.19
N PRO A 245 -21.54 1.78 20.94
CA PRO A 245 -21.33 3.00 20.16
C PRO A 245 -21.74 4.25 20.92
N ASP A 246 -20.94 5.30 20.82
CA ASP A 246 -21.25 6.60 21.42
C ASP A 246 -22.39 7.26 20.66
N ALA A 247 -23.56 7.35 21.30
CA ALA A 247 -24.76 7.97 20.74
C ALA A 247 -24.61 9.48 20.51
N THR A 248 -23.65 10.13 21.20
CA THR A 248 -23.40 11.58 21.08
C THR A 248 -22.41 11.93 19.99
N LEU A 249 -21.70 10.93 19.43
CA LEU A 249 -20.72 11.15 18.36
C LEU A 249 -21.40 11.83 17.15
N PRO A 250 -20.88 12.97 16.66
CA PRO A 250 -21.40 13.59 15.44
C PRO A 250 -21.38 12.60 14.26
N CYS A 251 -22.44 12.64 13.47
CA CYS A 251 -22.57 11.78 12.31
C CYS A 251 -21.66 12.30 11.19
N GLU A 252 -20.71 11.47 10.73
CA GLU A 252 -19.81 11.78 9.62
C GLU A 252 -20.16 10.93 8.41
N TYR A 253 -20.32 11.60 7.27
CA TYR A 253 -20.52 10.95 5.98
C TYR A 253 -19.20 10.44 5.40
N SER A 254 -19.18 9.18 4.98
CA SER A 254 -18.07 8.64 4.19
C SER A 254 -18.37 8.74 2.70
N ALA A 255 -17.65 9.60 2.00
CA ALA A 255 -17.75 9.70 0.54
C ALA A 255 -17.30 8.40 -0.16
N ARG A 256 -16.31 7.72 0.40
CA ARG A 256 -15.80 6.44 -0.11
C ARG A 256 -16.87 5.35 -0.12
N PHE A 257 -17.59 5.20 1.00
CA PHE A 257 -18.60 4.13 1.14
C PHE A 257 -20.02 4.63 0.87
N ARG A 258 -20.20 5.93 0.64
CA ARG A 258 -21.52 6.57 0.42
C ARG A 258 -22.51 6.27 1.56
N LEU A 259 -21.99 6.29 2.79
CA LEU A 259 -22.74 5.98 4.00
C LEU A 259 -22.71 7.15 4.97
N ASP A 260 -23.89 7.54 5.44
CA ASP A 260 -24.05 8.45 6.57
C ASP A 260 -23.61 7.79 7.88
N CYS A 261 -23.06 8.58 8.79
CA CYS A 261 -22.64 8.13 10.11
C CYS A 261 -21.62 6.96 10.08
N TYR A 262 -20.74 6.92 9.10
CA TYR A 262 -19.78 5.83 8.94
C TYR A 262 -18.89 5.64 10.18
N ASN A 263 -18.49 6.72 10.83
CA ASN A 263 -17.76 6.71 12.10
C ASN A 263 -18.52 5.97 13.23
N ARG A 264 -19.86 6.09 13.29
CA ARG A 264 -20.71 5.33 14.23
C ARG A 264 -20.80 3.85 13.84
N ILE A 265 -20.89 3.57 12.52
CA ILE A 265 -20.88 2.20 12.00
C ILE A 265 -19.59 1.48 12.39
N GLN A 266 -18.44 2.15 12.34
CA GLN A 266 -17.17 1.56 12.78
C GLN A 266 -17.19 1.22 14.28
N GLN A 267 -17.71 2.10 15.12
CA GLN A 267 -17.87 1.80 16.55
C GLN A 267 -18.85 0.65 16.80
N GLN A 268 -19.93 0.56 16.02
CA GLN A 268 -20.88 -0.54 16.10
C GLN A 268 -20.21 -1.88 15.75
N LEU A 269 -19.46 -1.92 14.65
CA LEU A 269 -18.74 -3.15 14.23
C LEU A 269 -17.70 -3.59 15.25
N GLY A 270 -16.98 -2.63 15.84
CA GLY A 270 -16.03 -2.92 16.92
C GLY A 270 -16.69 -3.49 18.18
N HIS A 271 -17.86 -2.98 18.56
CA HIS A 271 -18.63 -3.50 19.70
C HIS A 271 -19.28 -4.85 19.38
N GLU A 272 -19.77 -5.06 18.15
CA GLU A 272 -20.29 -6.35 17.70
C GLU A 272 -19.21 -7.42 17.80
N LEU A 273 -17.98 -7.14 17.32
CA LEU A 273 -16.86 -8.08 17.48
C LEU A 273 -16.57 -8.37 18.97
N TYR A 274 -16.56 -7.35 19.84
CA TYR A 274 -16.37 -7.57 21.28
C TYR A 274 -17.42 -8.53 21.87
N ARG A 275 -18.68 -8.36 21.51
CA ARG A 275 -19.77 -9.23 21.97
C ARG A 275 -19.58 -10.66 21.48
N ASP A 276 -19.22 -10.84 20.20
CA ASP A 276 -18.93 -12.16 19.65
C ASP A 276 -17.68 -12.75 20.31
N TRP A 277 -16.62 -11.96 20.45
CA TRP A 277 -15.34 -12.36 21.05
C TRP A 277 -15.47 -12.88 22.48
N THR A 278 -16.38 -12.30 23.23
CA THR A 278 -16.66 -12.69 24.62
C THR A 278 -17.73 -13.76 24.76
N SER A 279 -18.43 -14.13 23.68
CA SER A 279 -19.47 -15.15 23.71
C SER A 279 -18.88 -16.56 23.87
N PRO A 280 -19.61 -17.49 24.52
CA PRO A 280 -19.13 -18.87 24.71
C PRO A 280 -18.92 -19.65 23.41
N GLY A 281 -19.65 -19.28 22.34
CA GLY A 281 -19.60 -19.99 21.06
C GLY A 281 -18.53 -19.47 20.09
N PHE A 282 -17.85 -18.36 20.39
CA PHE A 282 -16.86 -17.81 19.49
C PHE A 282 -15.52 -18.54 19.64
N PRO A 283 -14.86 -18.94 18.52
CA PRO A 283 -13.58 -19.64 18.58
C PRO A 283 -12.49 -18.83 19.28
N ARG A 284 -11.70 -19.47 20.13
CA ARG A 284 -10.60 -18.82 20.86
C ARG A 284 -9.32 -18.86 20.00
N PHE A 285 -8.98 -17.75 19.35
CA PHE A 285 -7.79 -17.55 18.53
C PHE A 285 -6.91 -16.46 19.11
N LEU A 286 -5.61 -16.52 18.84
CA LEU A 286 -4.77 -15.33 18.81
C LEU A 286 -4.99 -14.67 17.46
N VAL A 287 -5.47 -13.45 17.45
CA VAL A 287 -5.57 -12.63 16.23
C VAL A 287 -4.45 -11.60 16.28
N VAL A 288 -3.62 -11.59 15.26
CA VAL A 288 -2.38 -10.83 15.25
C VAL A 288 -2.33 -9.95 14.02
N GLU A 289 -1.99 -8.70 14.21
CA GLU A 289 -1.59 -7.81 13.14
C GLU A 289 -0.10 -7.51 13.26
N ILE A 290 0.67 -7.89 12.24
CA ILE A 290 2.12 -7.70 12.23
C ILE A 290 2.47 -6.26 11.85
N GLN A 291 3.55 -5.72 12.45
CA GLN A 291 4.12 -4.43 12.19
C GLN A 291 5.50 -4.64 11.58
N HIS A 292 5.63 -4.46 10.28
CA HIS A 292 6.82 -4.80 9.52
C HIS A 292 7.24 -3.70 8.55
N ALA A 293 7.04 -2.45 8.99
CA ALA A 293 7.50 -1.28 8.26
C ALA A 293 9.01 -1.34 8.00
N ASN A 294 9.41 -0.81 6.88
CA ASN A 294 10.79 -0.77 6.41
C ASN A 294 11.10 0.63 5.84
N PRO A 295 12.37 0.94 5.50
CA PRO A 295 12.72 2.26 5.01
C PRO A 295 12.04 2.70 3.70
N TYR A 296 11.43 1.81 2.95
CA TYR A 296 10.70 2.14 1.72
C TYR A 296 9.21 2.31 1.94
N TYR A 297 8.61 1.53 2.87
CA TYR A 297 7.16 1.48 3.01
C TYR A 297 6.72 1.02 4.40
N ASP A 298 5.44 1.13 4.68
CA ASP A 298 4.82 0.75 5.96
C ASP A 298 4.63 -0.76 6.14
N ASP A 299 4.86 -1.55 5.10
CA ASP A 299 4.95 -3.01 5.15
C ASP A 299 6.04 -3.55 4.22
N SER A 300 6.37 -4.82 4.36
CA SER A 300 7.42 -5.49 3.61
C SER A 300 6.88 -6.46 2.55
N TYR A 301 5.59 -6.49 2.32
CA TYR A 301 4.93 -7.53 1.52
C TYR A 301 5.14 -8.95 2.06
N ALA A 302 5.62 -9.08 3.31
CA ALA A 302 5.88 -10.34 4.01
C ALA A 302 6.72 -11.36 3.22
N VAL A 303 7.59 -10.89 2.32
CA VAL A 303 8.48 -11.72 1.49
C VAL A 303 9.93 -11.28 1.60
N ASN A 304 10.84 -12.14 1.17
CA ASN A 304 12.24 -11.78 1.02
C ASN A 304 12.42 -10.96 -0.26
N SER A 305 13.20 -9.87 -0.20
CA SER A 305 13.46 -8.96 -1.30
C SER A 305 14.93 -8.53 -1.31
N GLU A 306 15.50 -8.32 -2.51
CA GLU A 306 16.87 -7.81 -2.63
C GLU A 306 17.02 -6.38 -2.10
N ASN A 307 15.95 -5.58 -2.15
CA ASN A 307 15.99 -4.19 -1.70
C ASN A 307 15.57 -4.01 -0.24
N LEU A 308 14.59 -4.80 0.24
CA LEU A 308 14.06 -4.69 1.60
C LEU A 308 14.77 -5.62 2.58
N GLY A 309 15.32 -6.73 2.10
CA GLY A 309 15.92 -7.77 2.93
C GLY A 309 15.00 -8.95 3.20
N PRO A 310 15.40 -9.87 4.09
CA PRO A 310 14.71 -11.15 4.31
C PRO A 310 13.52 -11.02 5.26
N TYR A 311 12.54 -10.14 4.95
CA TYR A 311 11.37 -9.93 5.80
C TYR A 311 10.47 -11.16 5.90
N GLY A 312 10.28 -11.90 4.80
CA GLY A 312 9.51 -13.14 4.85
C GLY A 312 10.06 -14.13 5.87
N ASP A 313 11.36 -14.40 5.82
CA ASP A 313 12.03 -15.28 6.77
C ASP A 313 12.08 -14.71 8.19
N ALA A 314 12.24 -13.40 8.34
CA ALA A 314 12.24 -12.75 9.64
C ALA A 314 10.87 -12.83 10.33
N ILE A 315 9.79 -12.63 9.58
CA ILE A 315 8.41 -12.82 10.09
C ILE A 315 8.18 -14.27 10.44
N GLN A 316 8.50 -15.19 9.51
CA GLN A 316 8.21 -16.62 9.67
C GLN A 316 9.03 -17.28 10.80
N TYR A 317 10.30 -16.94 10.93
CA TYR A 317 11.22 -17.68 11.80
C TYR A 317 11.70 -16.90 13.04
N GLU A 318 11.40 -15.60 13.14
CA GLU A 318 11.71 -14.80 14.33
C GLU A 318 10.45 -14.27 15.01
N LEU A 319 9.55 -13.56 14.27
CA LEU A 319 8.39 -12.90 14.88
C LEU A 319 7.28 -13.92 15.26
N VAL A 320 6.85 -14.77 14.33
CA VAL A 320 5.74 -15.71 14.56
C VAL A 320 6.05 -16.68 15.72
N PRO A 321 7.24 -17.32 15.80
CA PRO A 321 7.59 -18.16 16.94
C PRO A 321 7.61 -17.40 18.28
N GLU A 322 8.07 -16.17 18.28
CA GLU A 322 8.09 -15.35 19.50
C GLU A 322 6.69 -14.94 19.97
N ILE A 323 5.78 -14.64 19.03
CA ILE A 323 4.35 -14.42 19.34
C ILE A 323 3.76 -15.67 19.98
N GLU A 324 3.95 -16.84 19.36
CA GLU A 324 3.40 -18.09 19.86
C GLU A 324 3.99 -18.48 21.23
N ARG A 325 5.27 -18.23 21.43
CA ARG A 325 5.92 -18.45 22.72
C ARG A 325 5.34 -17.56 23.82
N ARG A 326 5.16 -16.25 23.54
CA ARG A 326 4.64 -15.29 24.53
C ARG A 326 3.16 -15.46 24.82
N PHE A 327 2.38 -15.73 23.78
CA PHE A 327 0.92 -15.75 23.87
C PHE A 327 0.34 -17.17 23.80
N ARG A 328 1.17 -18.19 24.03
CA ARG A 328 0.72 -19.58 24.09
C ARG A 328 0.07 -20.07 22.80
N GLY A 329 0.65 -19.76 21.65
CA GLY A 329 0.26 -20.35 20.38
C GLY A 329 0.51 -21.87 20.36
N ILE A 330 -0.22 -22.60 19.52
CA ILE A 330 -0.03 -24.05 19.30
C ILE A 330 1.36 -24.31 18.69
N GLY A 331 1.87 -23.40 17.86
CA GLY A 331 3.22 -23.51 17.29
C GLY A 331 3.35 -24.52 16.14
N GLN A 332 2.25 -24.85 15.48
CA GLN A 332 2.20 -25.84 14.41
C GLN A 332 1.49 -25.29 13.17
N GLY A 333 2.00 -25.62 11.98
CA GLY A 333 1.47 -25.08 10.73
C GLY A 333 -0.02 -25.35 10.51
N TRP A 334 -0.55 -26.49 10.98
CA TRP A 334 -1.98 -26.82 10.86
C TRP A 334 -2.90 -25.87 11.65
N ALA A 335 -2.35 -25.13 12.63
CA ALA A 335 -3.08 -24.19 13.49
C ALA A 335 -2.78 -22.71 13.16
N ARG A 336 -2.07 -22.43 12.05
CA ARG A 336 -1.73 -21.07 11.62
C ARG A 336 -2.49 -20.70 10.37
N PHE A 337 -3.04 -19.51 10.36
CA PHE A 337 -3.83 -18.96 9.26
C PHE A 337 -3.39 -17.52 8.94
N THR A 338 -3.58 -17.13 7.69
CA THR A 338 -3.24 -15.80 7.21
C THR A 338 -4.42 -15.20 6.46
N TYR A 339 -4.65 -13.89 6.61
CA TYR A 339 -5.70 -13.18 5.89
C TYR A 339 -5.37 -11.69 5.77
N GLY A 340 -6.00 -11.02 4.82
CA GLY A 340 -5.79 -9.59 4.60
C GLY A 340 -6.55 -9.06 3.41
N GLY A 341 -6.42 -7.75 3.19
CA GLY A 341 -7.05 -7.07 2.06
C GLY A 341 -6.06 -6.17 1.33
N SER A 342 -6.23 -6.00 0.01
CA SER A 342 -5.35 -5.21 -0.84
C SER A 342 -3.91 -5.76 -0.79
N THR A 343 -2.94 -4.94 -0.46
CA THR A 343 -1.56 -5.38 -0.14
C THR A 343 -1.56 -6.60 0.78
N GLY A 344 -2.30 -6.55 1.89
CA GLY A 344 -2.39 -7.67 2.83
C GLY A 344 -3.06 -8.93 2.26
N GLY A 345 -3.91 -8.79 1.26
CA GLY A 345 -4.47 -9.92 0.52
C GLY A 345 -3.40 -10.64 -0.31
N TRP A 346 -2.54 -9.87 -0.99
CA TRP A 346 -1.39 -10.42 -1.69
C TRP A 346 -0.39 -11.07 -0.72
N GLU A 347 -0.08 -10.40 0.39
CA GLU A 347 0.80 -10.93 1.44
C GLU A 347 0.31 -12.26 2.01
N ALA A 348 -0.97 -12.33 2.35
CA ALA A 348 -1.58 -13.55 2.88
C ALA A 348 -1.42 -14.74 1.90
N LEU A 349 -1.63 -14.49 0.60
CA LEU A 349 -1.41 -15.51 -0.42
C LEU A 349 0.07 -15.82 -0.62
N ALA A 350 0.94 -14.81 -0.65
CA ALA A 350 2.37 -15.00 -0.82
C ALA A 350 2.98 -15.82 0.32
N VAL A 351 2.59 -15.54 1.56
CA VAL A 351 3.00 -16.31 2.74
C VAL A 351 2.54 -17.77 2.63
N GLN A 352 1.27 -18.01 2.27
CA GLN A 352 0.74 -19.38 2.08
C GLN A 352 1.44 -20.12 0.94
N VAL A 353 1.79 -19.44 -0.16
CA VAL A 353 2.44 -20.04 -1.34
C VAL A 353 3.92 -20.32 -1.06
N LYS A 354 4.63 -19.40 -0.41
CA LYS A 354 6.08 -19.52 -0.16
C LYS A 354 6.42 -20.39 1.04
N TYR A 355 5.53 -20.47 2.03
CA TYR A 355 5.69 -21.30 3.25
C TYR A 355 4.50 -22.26 3.42
N PRO A 356 4.22 -23.14 2.43
CA PRO A 356 2.95 -23.90 2.35
C PRO A 356 2.77 -24.94 3.45
N ASP A 357 3.84 -25.39 4.09
CA ASP A 357 3.80 -26.35 5.20
C ASP A 357 3.60 -25.65 6.56
N GLU A 358 3.89 -24.34 6.62
CA GLU A 358 3.80 -23.54 7.84
C GLU A 358 2.42 -22.91 8.06
N TRP A 359 1.55 -22.95 7.04
CA TRP A 359 0.24 -22.30 7.06
C TRP A 359 -0.86 -23.22 6.52
N ASN A 360 -2.04 -23.14 7.13
CA ASN A 360 -3.18 -24.02 6.84
C ASN A 360 -4.34 -23.30 6.12
N GLY A 361 -4.16 -22.10 5.69
CA GLY A 361 -5.16 -21.38 4.89
C GLY A 361 -4.91 -19.89 4.80
N ALA A 362 -5.24 -19.32 3.64
CA ALA A 362 -5.16 -17.91 3.34
C ALA A 362 -6.51 -17.39 2.83
N TRP A 363 -6.98 -16.26 3.37
CA TRP A 363 -8.16 -15.54 2.93
C TRP A 363 -7.75 -14.16 2.45
N ALA A 364 -7.75 -13.96 1.15
CA ALA A 364 -7.32 -12.74 0.49
C ALA A 364 -8.51 -11.97 -0.07
N SER A 365 -8.69 -10.74 0.39
CA SER A 365 -9.69 -9.82 -0.16
C SER A 365 -9.03 -8.81 -1.07
N CYS A 366 -9.59 -8.59 -2.27
CA CYS A 366 -9.09 -7.62 -3.25
C CYS A 366 -7.55 -7.57 -3.35
N PRO A 367 -6.85 -8.72 -3.47
CA PRO A 367 -5.40 -8.74 -3.41
C PRO A 367 -4.77 -7.87 -4.50
N ASP A 368 -3.63 -7.27 -4.21
CA ASP A 368 -2.78 -6.63 -5.21
C ASP A 368 -2.50 -7.59 -6.37
N PRO A 369 -1.99 -7.14 -7.53
CA PRO A 369 -1.91 -7.97 -8.72
C PRO A 369 -1.27 -9.34 -8.45
N LEU A 370 -2.06 -10.40 -8.58
CA LEU A 370 -1.62 -11.79 -8.38
C LEU A 370 -0.95 -12.37 -9.63
N ASP A 371 -1.30 -11.84 -10.80
CA ASP A 371 -0.78 -12.23 -12.11
C ASP A 371 -0.38 -10.95 -12.85
N PHE A 372 0.89 -10.80 -13.14
CA PHE A 372 1.43 -9.55 -13.69
C PHE A 372 1.17 -9.36 -15.19
N ARG A 373 0.45 -10.27 -15.84
CA ARG A 373 -0.23 -10.00 -17.11
C ARG A 373 -1.40 -9.01 -16.94
N ALA A 374 -1.81 -8.80 -15.69
CA ALA A 374 -2.77 -7.76 -15.30
C ALA A 374 -2.23 -6.99 -14.08
N TYR A 375 -1.11 -6.28 -14.28
CA TYR A 375 -0.54 -5.37 -13.29
C TYR A 375 -1.40 -4.10 -13.24
N MET A 376 -2.55 -4.18 -12.56
CA MET A 376 -3.72 -3.34 -12.72
C MET A 376 -4.27 -3.42 -14.17
N THR A 377 -3.98 -2.42 -14.99
CA THR A 377 -4.43 -2.32 -16.39
C THR A 377 -3.31 -2.54 -17.42
N THR A 378 -2.13 -2.95 -16.97
CA THR A 378 -0.94 -3.15 -17.81
C THR A 378 -0.51 -4.61 -17.81
N ASN A 379 -0.28 -5.20 -18.97
CA ASN A 379 0.44 -6.46 -19.09
C ASN A 379 1.94 -6.14 -19.18
N ILE A 380 2.67 -6.23 -18.04
CA ILE A 380 4.08 -5.83 -18.03
C ILE A 380 4.98 -6.70 -18.90
N TYR A 381 4.53 -7.89 -19.31
CA TYR A 381 5.32 -8.81 -20.13
C TYR A 381 5.18 -8.56 -21.64
N GLU A 382 4.06 -7.99 -22.09
CA GLU A 382 3.74 -7.81 -23.50
C GLU A 382 3.64 -6.33 -23.90
N ASP A 383 3.19 -5.47 -22.99
CA ASP A 383 3.08 -4.04 -23.24
C ASP A 383 4.48 -3.39 -23.26
N LYS A 384 4.66 -2.38 -24.11
CA LYS A 384 5.90 -1.58 -24.15
C LYS A 384 5.83 -0.38 -23.20
N ASN A 385 4.62 0.01 -22.82
CA ASN A 385 4.39 1.22 -22.03
C ASN A 385 3.30 1.00 -20.99
N ALA A 386 3.58 1.40 -19.74
CA ALA A 386 2.68 1.26 -18.62
C ALA A 386 1.54 2.30 -18.61
N TYR A 387 1.69 3.43 -19.33
CA TYR A 387 0.75 4.54 -19.28
C TYR A 387 -0.21 4.59 -20.48
N PHE A 388 0.24 4.06 -21.62
CA PHE A 388 -0.51 4.11 -22.86
C PHE A 388 -0.80 2.71 -23.39
N SER A 389 -2.04 2.48 -23.80
CA SER A 389 -2.37 1.37 -24.69
C SER A 389 -2.36 1.86 -26.14
N GLU A 390 -1.81 1.06 -27.04
CA GLU A 390 -1.86 1.33 -28.47
C GLU A 390 -3.27 1.02 -29.00
N GLY A 391 -3.95 2.02 -29.50
CA GLY A 391 -5.19 1.87 -30.28
C GLY A 391 -4.91 1.98 -31.78
N ALA A 392 -5.87 1.57 -32.60
CA ALA A 392 -5.74 1.58 -34.07
C ALA A 392 -5.41 2.97 -34.64
N PHE A 393 -5.79 4.04 -33.93
CA PHE A 393 -5.65 5.42 -34.41
C PHE A 393 -4.90 6.34 -33.47
N ARG A 394 -4.73 5.95 -32.20
CA ARG A 394 -4.02 6.76 -31.19
C ARG A 394 -3.66 5.92 -29.97
N GLY A 395 -2.64 6.37 -29.22
CA GLY A 395 -2.42 5.92 -27.86
C GLY A 395 -3.50 6.44 -26.93
N VAL A 396 -3.96 5.62 -25.98
CA VAL A 396 -4.95 5.97 -24.97
C VAL A 396 -4.33 5.80 -23.59
N LEU A 397 -4.49 6.79 -22.73
CA LEU A 397 -4.03 6.68 -21.33
C LEU A 397 -4.75 5.53 -20.63
N ARG A 398 -3.98 4.66 -19.98
CA ARG A 398 -4.51 3.56 -19.19
C ARG A 398 -5.15 4.10 -17.91
N PRO A 399 -6.37 3.66 -17.56
CA PRO A 399 -6.97 4.04 -16.29
C PRO A 399 -6.18 3.40 -15.13
N GLY A 400 -6.02 4.15 -14.04
CA GLY A 400 -5.38 3.69 -12.81
C GLY A 400 -6.36 3.54 -11.65
N HIS A 401 -7.34 4.45 -11.56
CA HIS A 401 -8.37 4.42 -10.54
C HIS A 401 -9.74 4.75 -11.12
N ARG A 402 -10.77 4.03 -10.66
CA ARG A 402 -12.19 4.22 -11.07
C ARG A 402 -13.12 4.13 -9.86
N ASN A 403 -14.32 4.66 -9.99
CA ASN A 403 -15.41 4.40 -9.06
C ASN A 403 -16.28 3.21 -9.53
N TYR A 404 -17.26 2.81 -8.73
CA TYR A 404 -18.18 1.68 -9.02
C TYR A 404 -19.02 1.85 -10.30
N LEU A 405 -19.14 3.06 -10.85
CA LEU A 405 -19.78 3.34 -12.14
C LEU A 405 -18.81 3.20 -13.32
N GLY A 406 -17.51 2.98 -13.05
CA GLY A 406 -16.46 2.90 -14.04
C GLY A 406 -15.86 4.25 -14.45
N HIS A 407 -16.25 5.36 -13.79
CA HIS A 407 -15.66 6.67 -14.07
C HIS A 407 -14.21 6.71 -13.58
N VAL A 408 -13.31 7.03 -14.49
CA VAL A 408 -11.88 7.12 -14.21
C VAL A 408 -11.57 8.45 -13.51
N SER A 409 -10.97 8.38 -12.33
CA SER A 409 -10.57 9.54 -11.51
C SER A 409 -9.06 9.80 -11.54
N ALA A 410 -8.25 8.80 -11.92
CA ALA A 410 -6.82 8.92 -12.16
C ALA A 410 -6.36 7.91 -13.20
N THR A 411 -5.34 8.27 -13.98
CA THR A 411 -4.67 7.35 -14.90
C THR A 411 -3.45 6.71 -14.24
N MET A 412 -2.91 5.65 -14.84
CA MET A 412 -1.64 5.05 -14.44
C MET A 412 -0.51 6.10 -14.39
N ARG A 413 -0.51 7.03 -15.37
CA ARG A 413 0.46 8.12 -15.42
C ARG A 413 0.32 9.08 -14.24
N ASP A 414 -0.90 9.52 -13.93
CA ASP A 414 -1.16 10.45 -12.84
C ASP A 414 -0.65 9.90 -11.51
N MET A 415 -0.98 8.65 -11.20
CA MET A 415 -0.55 7.99 -9.96
C MET A 415 0.98 7.92 -9.86
N ASN A 416 1.65 7.55 -10.95
CA ASN A 416 3.12 7.44 -10.98
C ASN A 416 3.84 8.80 -10.93
N ILE A 417 3.28 9.85 -11.55
CA ILE A 417 3.84 11.21 -11.44
C ILE A 417 3.65 11.75 -10.01
N ALA A 418 2.51 11.50 -9.38
CA ALA A 418 2.29 11.87 -7.98
C ALA A 418 3.34 11.23 -7.05
N GLU A 419 3.68 9.96 -7.29
CA GLU A 419 4.76 9.29 -6.55
C GLU A 419 6.13 9.91 -6.83
N LEU A 420 6.47 10.15 -8.11
CA LEU A 420 7.75 10.73 -8.49
C LEU A 420 7.95 12.13 -7.89
N VAL A 421 6.89 12.91 -7.71
CA VAL A 421 6.94 14.19 -6.99
C VAL A 421 7.22 13.99 -5.50
N ARG A 422 6.60 12.99 -4.87
CA ARG A 422 6.81 12.67 -3.45
C ARG A 422 8.17 12.06 -3.16
N GLY A 423 8.78 11.33 -4.11
CA GLY A 423 10.08 10.70 -3.93
C GLY A 423 10.66 10.16 -5.23
N THR A 424 11.98 10.21 -5.36
CA THR A 424 12.73 9.54 -6.42
C THR A 424 13.26 8.18 -5.92
N LYS A 425 13.75 7.31 -6.82
CA LYS A 425 14.41 6.04 -6.46
C LYS A 425 13.54 5.13 -5.58
N SER A 426 12.24 5.04 -5.88
CA SER A 426 11.24 4.25 -5.16
C SER A 426 11.07 4.64 -3.67
N ARG A 427 11.26 5.93 -3.33
CA ARG A 427 11.21 6.45 -1.95
C ARG A 427 9.97 7.28 -1.62
N SER A 428 8.98 7.26 -2.49
CA SER A 428 7.76 8.08 -2.31
C SER A 428 6.84 7.59 -1.19
N GLY A 429 6.96 6.34 -0.76
CA GLY A 429 5.99 5.67 0.11
C GLY A 429 4.64 5.43 -0.59
N GLY A 430 4.61 5.42 -1.93
CA GLY A 430 3.43 5.11 -2.74
C GLY A 430 3.47 3.69 -3.29
N GLN A 431 2.31 3.23 -3.77
CA GLN A 431 2.07 1.83 -4.11
C GLN A 431 2.98 1.28 -5.23
N PHE A 432 3.21 2.06 -6.30
CA PHE A 432 4.08 1.61 -7.39
C PHE A 432 5.56 1.61 -7.00
N ASP A 433 5.97 2.56 -6.17
CA ASP A 433 7.34 2.59 -5.65
C ASP A 433 7.60 1.43 -4.69
N VAL A 434 6.62 1.02 -3.87
CA VAL A 434 6.79 -0.15 -3.00
C VAL A 434 6.80 -1.44 -3.82
N TRP A 435 5.97 -1.56 -4.86
CA TRP A 435 6.04 -2.72 -5.75
C TRP A 435 7.40 -2.84 -6.43
N GLU A 436 8.00 -1.72 -6.86
CA GLU A 436 9.37 -1.74 -7.36
C GLU A 436 10.37 -2.16 -6.28
N ALA A 437 10.25 -1.60 -5.07
CA ALA A 437 11.16 -1.92 -3.97
C ALA A 437 11.06 -3.40 -3.54
N VAL A 438 9.88 -4.00 -3.59
CA VAL A 438 9.68 -5.42 -3.26
C VAL A 438 10.11 -6.33 -4.41
N TYR A 439 9.62 -6.04 -5.64
CA TYR A 439 9.66 -7.01 -6.73
C TYR A 439 10.85 -6.85 -7.66
N ALA A 440 11.44 -5.67 -7.79
CA ALA A 440 12.54 -5.46 -8.70
C ALA A 440 13.90 -5.88 -8.11
N PRO A 441 14.87 -6.31 -8.94
CA PRO A 441 16.22 -6.53 -8.46
C PRO A 441 16.89 -5.23 -8.03
N VAL A 442 17.91 -5.33 -7.18
CA VAL A 442 18.72 -4.19 -6.74
C VAL A 442 19.54 -3.62 -7.90
N GLY A 443 19.60 -2.30 -8.00
CA GLY A 443 20.46 -1.59 -8.94
C GLY A 443 21.87 -1.42 -8.40
N ALA A 444 22.80 -1.07 -9.28
CA ALA A 444 24.22 -0.83 -8.93
C ALA A 444 24.41 0.32 -7.92
N ASP A 445 23.44 1.21 -7.82
CA ASP A 445 23.42 2.32 -6.84
C ASP A 445 22.74 1.94 -5.51
N GLY A 446 22.35 0.68 -5.35
CA GLY A 446 21.71 0.14 -4.14
C GLY A 446 20.21 0.40 -4.03
N TYR A 447 19.61 1.11 -4.99
CA TYR A 447 18.18 1.33 -5.06
C TYR A 447 17.50 0.33 -6.02
N PRO A 448 16.17 0.16 -5.95
CA PRO A 448 15.46 -0.73 -6.86
C PRO A 448 15.63 -0.31 -8.32
N LYS A 449 15.82 -1.29 -9.22
CA LYS A 449 15.68 -1.02 -10.65
C LYS A 449 14.23 -0.70 -10.97
N ARG A 450 14.00 0.24 -11.89
CA ARG A 450 12.66 0.61 -12.33
C ARG A 450 12.03 -0.52 -13.14
N ILE A 451 10.74 -0.79 -12.89
CA ILE A 451 9.93 -1.65 -13.77
C ILE A 451 9.61 -0.89 -15.05
N TRP A 452 9.38 0.43 -14.93
CA TRP A 452 9.24 1.35 -16.06
C TRP A 452 9.78 2.74 -15.69
N ASP A 453 10.16 3.49 -16.69
CA ASP A 453 10.51 4.90 -16.51
C ASP A 453 9.31 5.70 -16.03
N LYS A 454 9.41 6.33 -14.87
CA LYS A 454 8.27 7.03 -14.22
C LYS A 454 7.79 8.27 -14.97
N ARG A 455 8.56 8.84 -15.89
CA ARG A 455 8.12 9.98 -16.70
C ARG A 455 7.44 9.55 -17.99
N THR A 456 7.97 8.53 -18.64
CA THR A 456 7.54 8.11 -19.98
C THR A 456 6.64 6.88 -19.97
N GLY A 457 6.67 6.07 -18.91
CA GLY A 457 5.99 4.79 -18.82
C GLY A 457 6.68 3.65 -19.60
N ALA A 458 7.84 3.89 -20.21
CA ALA A 458 8.55 2.85 -20.95
C ALA A 458 9.00 1.70 -20.03
N ILE A 459 8.52 0.49 -20.31
CA ILE A 459 8.79 -0.70 -19.50
C ILE A 459 10.21 -1.20 -19.77
N ASP A 460 10.96 -1.56 -18.71
CA ASP A 460 12.28 -2.18 -18.81
C ASP A 460 12.16 -3.71 -18.88
N PRO A 461 12.34 -4.34 -20.05
CA PRO A 461 12.21 -5.78 -20.18
C PRO A 461 13.29 -6.57 -19.43
N SER A 462 14.39 -5.93 -19.03
CA SER A 462 15.53 -6.61 -18.39
C SER A 462 15.22 -7.09 -16.96
N VAL A 463 14.26 -6.47 -16.28
CA VAL A 463 13.87 -6.83 -14.89
C VAL A 463 12.75 -7.86 -14.84
N LEU A 464 11.98 -8.02 -15.92
CA LEU A 464 10.75 -8.81 -15.95
C LEU A 464 10.95 -10.31 -15.66
N PRO A 465 12.00 -10.99 -16.16
CA PRO A 465 12.23 -12.40 -15.83
C PRO A 465 12.42 -12.62 -14.33
N TYR A 466 13.16 -11.74 -13.66
CA TYR A 466 13.38 -11.81 -12.21
C TYR A 466 12.06 -11.64 -11.45
N ILE A 467 11.28 -10.63 -11.81
CA ILE A 467 9.98 -10.32 -11.18
C ILE A 467 9.01 -11.49 -11.34
N ARG A 468 8.91 -12.05 -12.57
CA ARG A 468 8.02 -13.17 -12.88
C ARG A 468 8.33 -14.42 -12.06
N GLU A 469 9.61 -14.80 -11.99
CA GLU A 469 10.01 -16.03 -11.29
C GLU A 469 9.89 -15.94 -9.78
N ASN A 470 9.97 -14.73 -9.19
CA ASN A 470 10.03 -14.54 -7.75
C ASN A 470 8.74 -14.02 -7.12
N TYR A 471 7.93 -13.22 -7.84
CA TYR A 471 6.83 -12.47 -7.23
C TYR A 471 5.49 -12.57 -7.94
N ASP A 472 5.44 -12.97 -9.22
CA ASP A 472 4.18 -13.24 -9.91
C ASP A 472 3.55 -14.53 -9.35
N LEU A 473 2.59 -14.40 -8.43
CA LEU A 473 1.98 -15.55 -7.75
C LEU A 473 1.20 -16.43 -8.73
N GLY A 474 0.56 -15.84 -9.75
CA GLY A 474 -0.13 -16.59 -10.80
C GLY A 474 0.83 -17.46 -11.59
N HIS A 475 1.99 -16.91 -11.95
CA HIS A 475 3.06 -17.67 -12.60
C HIS A 475 3.62 -18.78 -11.70
N ILE A 476 3.93 -18.47 -10.43
CA ILE A 476 4.48 -19.43 -9.47
C ILE A 476 3.50 -20.58 -9.25
N LEU A 477 2.22 -20.31 -9.04
CA LEU A 477 1.19 -21.33 -8.90
C LEU A 477 1.12 -22.24 -10.12
N LYS A 478 1.09 -21.65 -11.33
CA LYS A 478 1.03 -22.39 -12.59
C LYS A 478 2.29 -23.22 -12.82
N ARG A 479 3.48 -22.67 -12.55
CA ARG A 479 4.77 -23.31 -12.73
C ARG A 479 4.96 -24.53 -11.82
N ASP A 480 4.51 -24.44 -10.56
CA ASP A 480 4.88 -25.38 -9.50
C ASP A 480 3.74 -26.26 -9.01
N TRP A 481 2.49 -26.02 -9.46
CA TRP A 481 1.31 -26.78 -9.01
C TRP A 481 1.49 -28.29 -9.14
N SER A 482 1.78 -28.76 -10.33
CA SER A 482 1.99 -30.19 -10.61
C SER A 482 3.30 -30.75 -10.05
N LYS A 483 4.23 -29.87 -9.65
CA LYS A 483 5.50 -30.27 -9.02
C LYS A 483 5.39 -30.49 -7.51
N GLY A 484 4.18 -30.47 -6.97
CA GLY A 484 3.89 -30.77 -5.57
C GLY A 484 3.31 -29.60 -4.77
N LEU A 485 3.42 -28.34 -5.25
CA LEU A 485 2.86 -27.18 -4.59
C LEU A 485 1.34 -27.30 -4.46
N GLY A 486 0.65 -27.78 -5.49
CA GLY A 486 -0.79 -27.99 -5.47
C GLY A 486 -1.27 -28.88 -4.34
N ARG A 487 -0.55 -29.98 -4.04
CA ARG A 487 -0.90 -30.86 -2.92
C ARG A 487 -0.81 -30.17 -1.56
N LYS A 488 0.14 -29.26 -1.39
CA LYS A 488 0.32 -28.47 -0.17
C LYS A 488 -0.70 -27.35 -0.03
N LEU A 489 -1.25 -26.86 -1.15
CA LEU A 489 -2.19 -25.72 -1.20
C LEU A 489 -3.65 -26.12 -1.38
N GLN A 490 -3.96 -27.39 -1.58
CA GLN A 490 -5.32 -27.87 -1.82
C GLN A 490 -6.28 -27.41 -0.72
N GLY A 491 -7.32 -26.65 -1.10
CA GLY A 491 -8.31 -26.09 -0.19
C GLY A 491 -7.81 -25.02 0.78
N LYS A 492 -6.58 -24.52 0.60
CA LYS A 492 -5.98 -23.50 1.49
C LYS A 492 -6.10 -22.07 0.98
N ILE A 493 -6.55 -21.83 -0.24
CA ILE A 493 -6.63 -20.52 -0.86
C ILE A 493 -8.08 -20.10 -1.00
N ALA A 494 -8.44 -18.93 -0.46
CA ALA A 494 -9.72 -18.27 -0.68
C ALA A 494 -9.48 -16.83 -1.13
N ILE A 495 -10.14 -16.39 -2.21
CA ILE A 495 -9.97 -15.05 -2.78
C ILE A 495 -11.35 -14.40 -2.93
N TYR A 496 -11.45 -13.14 -2.49
CA TYR A 496 -12.65 -12.31 -2.62
C TYR A 496 -12.29 -11.01 -3.32
N CYS A 497 -13.07 -10.58 -4.29
CA CYS A 497 -12.80 -9.32 -4.99
C CYS A 497 -14.09 -8.66 -5.44
N GLY A 498 -14.16 -7.33 -5.38
CA GLY A 498 -15.20 -6.59 -6.07
C GLY A 498 -14.99 -6.65 -7.58
N ASP A 499 -16.04 -6.88 -8.38
CA ASP A 499 -15.91 -6.88 -9.84
C ASP A 499 -15.71 -5.47 -10.42
N MET A 500 -15.99 -4.44 -9.60
CA MET A 500 -15.68 -3.04 -9.88
C MET A 500 -14.57 -2.49 -8.98
N ASP A 501 -13.60 -3.34 -8.64
CA ASP A 501 -12.43 -2.90 -7.86
C ASP A 501 -11.85 -1.59 -8.41
N ASN A 502 -11.61 -0.62 -7.52
CA ASN A 502 -11.21 0.73 -7.89
C ASN A 502 -9.86 0.76 -8.62
N TYR A 503 -8.96 -0.18 -8.31
CA TYR A 503 -7.62 -0.29 -8.89
C TYR A 503 -7.52 -1.38 -9.95
N TYR A 504 -8.64 -1.92 -10.42
CA TYR A 504 -8.68 -2.98 -11.43
C TYR A 504 -8.02 -4.31 -11.00
N LEU A 505 -7.90 -4.56 -9.69
CA LEU A 505 -7.25 -5.76 -9.15
C LEU A 505 -8.02 -7.04 -9.48
N ASN A 506 -9.33 -6.93 -9.72
CA ASN A 506 -10.16 -8.02 -10.23
C ASN A 506 -9.62 -8.64 -11.53
N ASN A 507 -8.89 -7.88 -12.36
CA ASN A 507 -8.33 -8.40 -13.60
C ASN A 507 -7.32 -9.53 -13.35
N ALA A 508 -6.42 -9.35 -12.38
CA ALA A 508 -5.45 -10.38 -12.01
C ALA A 508 -6.12 -11.58 -11.32
N VAL A 509 -7.18 -11.34 -10.54
CA VAL A 509 -7.93 -12.42 -9.89
C VAL A 509 -8.62 -13.31 -10.91
N TYR A 510 -9.18 -12.76 -11.99
CA TYR A 510 -9.78 -13.56 -13.08
C TYR A 510 -8.77 -14.53 -13.71
N LEU A 511 -7.54 -14.06 -13.96
CA LEU A 511 -6.48 -14.88 -14.56
C LEU A 511 -6.03 -16.02 -13.63
N VAL A 512 -5.94 -15.74 -12.32
CA VAL A 512 -5.59 -16.75 -11.32
C VAL A 512 -6.73 -17.74 -11.12
N GLU A 513 -7.98 -17.28 -11.09
CA GLU A 513 -9.16 -18.14 -10.98
C GLU A 513 -9.27 -19.10 -12.16
N GLU A 514 -9.05 -18.60 -13.39
CA GLU A 514 -9.04 -19.45 -14.59
C GLU A 514 -8.04 -20.60 -14.46
N PHE A 515 -6.83 -20.31 -13.99
CA PHE A 515 -5.82 -21.34 -13.72
C PHE A 515 -6.29 -22.30 -12.62
N LEU A 516 -6.73 -21.79 -11.48
CA LEU A 516 -7.13 -22.63 -10.33
C LEU A 516 -8.28 -23.58 -10.70
N LYS A 517 -9.27 -23.10 -11.45
CA LYS A 517 -10.37 -23.92 -11.97
C LYS A 517 -9.93 -25.00 -12.96
N SER A 518 -8.82 -24.79 -13.66
CA SER A 518 -8.27 -25.76 -14.62
C SER A 518 -7.52 -26.90 -13.95
N THR A 519 -7.22 -26.81 -12.65
CA THR A 519 -6.43 -27.82 -11.94
C THR A 519 -7.24 -29.09 -11.66
N SER A 520 -6.62 -30.27 -11.85
CA SER A 520 -7.29 -31.56 -11.67
C SER A 520 -6.48 -32.56 -10.81
N ASP A 521 -5.17 -32.43 -10.76
CA ASP A 521 -4.27 -33.29 -9.96
C ASP A 521 -3.21 -32.43 -9.22
N PRO A 522 -3.46 -32.08 -7.97
CA PRO A 522 -4.76 -32.12 -7.30
C PRO A 522 -5.70 -31.03 -7.80
N PRO A 523 -7.02 -31.20 -7.64
CA PRO A 523 -7.94 -30.09 -7.86
C PRO A 523 -7.73 -29.01 -6.79
N TYR A 524 -8.00 -27.76 -7.15
CA TYR A 524 -7.79 -26.60 -6.29
C TYR A 524 -8.53 -26.68 -4.93
N GLY A 525 -9.84 -26.97 -4.96
CA GLY A 525 -10.65 -27.22 -3.76
C GLY A 525 -10.81 -26.01 -2.82
N GLY A 526 -10.48 -24.81 -3.26
CA GLY A 526 -10.65 -23.56 -2.51
C GLY A 526 -11.85 -22.75 -2.97
N GLU A 527 -11.85 -21.43 -2.72
CA GLU A 527 -12.96 -20.53 -3.01
C GLU A 527 -12.48 -19.26 -3.71
N VAL A 528 -13.14 -18.87 -4.79
CA VAL A 528 -13.03 -17.52 -5.38
C VAL A 528 -14.43 -16.97 -5.53
N ALA A 529 -14.68 -15.76 -5.01
CA ALA A 529 -15.97 -15.11 -5.08
C ALA A 529 -15.85 -13.61 -5.39
N TYR A 530 -16.88 -13.10 -6.10
CA TYR A 530 -16.95 -11.70 -6.52
C TYR A 530 -18.18 -11.01 -5.93
N GLY A 531 -17.98 -9.75 -5.53
CA GLY A 531 -19.07 -8.86 -5.16
C GLY A 531 -19.58 -8.10 -6.38
N ASP A 532 -20.89 -8.24 -6.66
CA ASP A 532 -21.53 -7.52 -7.76
C ASP A 532 -21.43 -6.02 -7.57
N ARG A 533 -20.77 -5.33 -8.51
CA ARG A 533 -20.44 -3.89 -8.48
C ARG A 533 -19.78 -3.41 -7.20
N ALA A 534 -19.20 -4.33 -6.44
CA ALA A 534 -18.46 -4.00 -5.24
C ALA A 534 -17.09 -3.39 -5.59
N GLU A 535 -16.69 -2.45 -4.79
CA GLU A 535 -15.44 -1.70 -4.94
C GLU A 535 -14.29 -2.38 -4.20
N HIS A 536 -13.15 -1.71 -4.22
CA HIS A 536 -11.92 -2.18 -3.58
C HIS A 536 -12.12 -2.58 -2.11
N CYS A 537 -11.52 -3.69 -1.75
CA CYS A 537 -11.60 -4.34 -0.44
C CYS A 537 -12.96 -4.96 -0.07
N TRP A 538 -13.78 -5.32 -1.07
CA TRP A 538 -14.87 -6.22 -0.78
C TRP A 538 -14.33 -7.54 -0.21
N ASN A 539 -14.86 -7.93 0.94
CA ASN A 539 -14.30 -8.99 1.79
C ASN A 539 -15.07 -10.32 1.74
N GLY A 540 -16.01 -10.46 0.80
CA GLY A 540 -16.85 -11.65 0.70
C GLY A 540 -18.12 -11.60 1.55
N ASP A 541 -18.45 -10.47 2.20
CA ASP A 541 -19.71 -10.30 2.94
C ASP A 541 -20.80 -9.70 2.02
N PRO A 542 -21.75 -10.51 1.54
CA PRO A 542 -22.82 -10.01 0.66
C PRO A 542 -23.86 -9.18 1.41
N THR A 543 -23.86 -9.21 2.74
CA THR A 543 -24.86 -8.52 3.56
C THR A 543 -24.49 -7.07 3.86
N ARG A 544 -23.22 -6.71 3.71
CA ARG A 544 -22.69 -5.37 4.02
C ARG A 544 -21.70 -4.89 2.94
N PRO A 545 -22.11 -4.72 1.70
CA PRO A 545 -21.21 -4.47 0.57
C PRO A 545 -20.42 -3.15 0.69
N ASN A 546 -20.97 -2.16 1.40
CA ASN A 546 -20.36 -0.83 1.56
C ASN A 546 -19.76 -0.58 2.94
N ALA A 547 -20.04 -1.41 3.94
CA ALA A 547 -19.52 -1.24 5.29
C ALA A 547 -18.28 -2.11 5.48
N TYR A 548 -17.12 -1.55 5.27
CA TYR A 548 -15.84 -2.23 5.42
C TYR A 548 -15.26 -1.98 6.82
N SER A 549 -14.90 -3.07 7.52
CA SER A 549 -14.11 -3.01 8.74
C SER A 549 -13.15 -4.20 8.79
N ARG A 550 -11.89 -3.94 9.14
CA ARG A 550 -10.88 -4.99 9.33
C ARG A 550 -11.29 -6.00 10.40
N LEU A 551 -11.99 -5.56 11.43
CA LEU A 551 -12.51 -6.44 12.49
C LEU A 551 -13.54 -7.44 11.96
N ARG A 552 -14.28 -7.09 10.93
CA ARG A 552 -15.26 -7.97 10.31
C ARG A 552 -14.63 -9.24 9.72
N TYR A 553 -13.39 -9.16 9.24
CA TYR A 553 -12.66 -10.34 8.76
C TYR A 553 -12.59 -11.45 9.82
N VAL A 554 -12.31 -11.09 11.08
CA VAL A 554 -12.21 -12.06 12.17
C VAL A 554 -13.51 -12.85 12.30
N GLN A 555 -14.65 -12.16 12.35
CA GLN A 555 -15.98 -12.79 12.47
C GLN A 555 -16.28 -13.71 11.29
N MET A 556 -15.89 -13.32 10.07
CA MET A 556 -16.15 -14.10 8.86
C MET A 556 -15.24 -15.32 8.71
N HIS A 557 -13.97 -15.16 9.06
CA HIS A 557 -12.95 -16.17 8.76
C HIS A 557 -12.69 -17.14 9.91
N ALA A 558 -12.84 -16.74 11.18
CA ALA A 558 -12.61 -17.62 12.32
C ALA A 558 -13.44 -18.92 12.26
N PRO A 559 -14.73 -18.92 11.87
CA PRO A 559 -15.48 -20.17 11.69
C PRO A 559 -14.94 -21.04 10.54
N LYS A 560 -14.42 -20.43 9.46
CA LYS A 560 -13.80 -21.15 8.34
C LYS A 560 -12.47 -21.77 8.77
N MET A 561 -11.66 -21.04 9.53
CA MET A 561 -10.40 -21.50 10.12
C MET A 561 -10.65 -22.70 11.06
N LEU A 562 -11.68 -22.62 11.91
CA LEU A 562 -12.05 -23.71 12.81
C LEU A 562 -12.38 -24.99 12.04
N ARG A 563 -13.23 -24.91 11.02
CA ARG A 563 -13.53 -26.09 10.17
C ARG A 563 -12.27 -26.65 9.52
N ARG A 564 -11.35 -25.80 9.14
CA ARG A 564 -10.07 -26.21 8.54
C ARG A 564 -9.19 -26.96 9.54
N ILE A 565 -9.12 -26.47 10.78
CA ILE A 565 -8.44 -27.18 11.90
C ILE A 565 -9.04 -28.58 12.08
N GLU A 566 -10.36 -28.67 12.20
CA GLU A 566 -11.07 -29.95 12.43
C GLU A 566 -10.83 -30.96 11.31
N ALA A 567 -10.70 -30.47 10.07
CA ALA A 567 -10.47 -31.34 8.90
C ALA A 567 -9.00 -31.76 8.72
N SER A 568 -8.02 -31.06 9.29
CA SER A 568 -6.60 -31.23 8.94
C SER A 568 -5.65 -31.38 10.12
N ALA A 569 -6.14 -31.27 11.36
CA ALA A 569 -5.30 -31.47 12.55
C ALA A 569 -4.78 -32.90 12.60
N PRO A 570 -3.49 -33.11 12.92
CA PRO A 570 -2.92 -34.43 13.01
C PRO A 570 -3.51 -35.23 14.20
N PRO A 571 -3.46 -36.56 14.16
CA PRO A 571 -3.87 -37.40 15.30
C PRO A 571 -3.15 -36.98 16.58
N GLY A 572 -3.90 -36.79 17.68
CA GLY A 572 -3.36 -36.38 18.98
C GLY A 572 -3.15 -34.90 19.16
N ALA A 573 -3.54 -34.09 18.18
CA ALA A 573 -3.52 -32.63 18.32
C ALA A 573 -4.45 -32.14 19.46
N ASP A 574 -4.02 -31.07 20.15
CA ASP A 574 -4.87 -30.42 21.15
C ASP A 574 -5.96 -29.60 20.46
N LEU A 575 -7.16 -30.12 20.45
CA LEU A 575 -8.36 -29.48 19.92
C LEU A 575 -9.30 -28.97 21.01
N THR A 576 -8.91 -29.07 22.27
CA THR A 576 -9.82 -28.85 23.40
C THR A 576 -9.40 -27.77 24.39
N SER A 577 -8.10 -27.57 24.64
CA SER A 577 -7.62 -26.65 25.68
C SER A 577 -8.06 -25.18 25.46
N TRP A 578 -8.31 -24.81 24.24
CA TRP A 578 -8.73 -23.47 23.80
C TRP A 578 -10.24 -23.34 23.51
N ARG A 579 -11.03 -24.36 23.86
CA ARG A 579 -12.50 -24.40 23.67
C ARG A 579 -13.24 -24.32 25.01
N TYR A 580 -12.98 -23.29 25.79
CA TYR A 580 -13.65 -23.03 27.06
C TYR A 580 -14.66 -21.90 26.99
#